data_e00e7943463f5b544b42b81e54af7f6d
#
_entry.id   e00e7943463f5b544b42b81e54af7f6d
#
_cell.length_a   1.000
_cell.length_b   1.000
_cell.length_c   1.000
_cell.angle_alpha   90.00
_cell.angle_beta   90.00
_cell.angle_gamma   90.00
#
_symmetry.space_group_name_H-M   'P 1'
#
loop_
_entity.id
_entity.type
_entity.pdbx_description
1 polymer ?
#
loop_
_entity_poly.entity_id
_entity_poly.type
_entity_poly.pdbx_seq_one_letter_code
_entity_poly.pdbx_strand_id
1 'polypeptide(L)'
;MVRTHHEIDVDIQPGYPVSWQAGICNGLLRGTMRPISSALLRTTAGMRLACRLSELGERVPGVRPAHVSIHPERSGPLNGEWVRGTPEPDESKIVLYFHGGGYFFCSPATHRPITWRLSEAAGCPLLAVDYRQGPVHGLGDSLADAIAAYRWLLDRGHDGQDILLAGDSAGG
;
A
#
# COMPACT_ATOMS: atom_id res chain seq x y z
N MET A 1 30.17 -23.19 8.15
CA MET A 1 28.76 -23.57 8.27
C MET A 1 28.05 -22.99 7.05
N VAL A 2 27.84 -23.83 6.02
CA VAL A 2 27.33 -23.40 4.71
C VAL A 2 25.81 -23.30 4.84
N ARG A 3 25.26 -22.10 4.62
CA ARG A 3 23.80 -21.92 4.49
C ARG A 3 23.37 -22.53 3.15
N THR A 4 22.65 -23.62 3.20
CA THR A 4 21.95 -24.17 2.04
C THR A 4 20.85 -23.20 1.63
N HIS A 5 20.99 -22.59 0.45
CA HIS A 5 19.89 -21.91 -0.20
C HIS A 5 18.83 -22.97 -0.54
N HIS A 6 17.67 -22.90 0.11
CA HIS A 6 16.50 -23.58 -0.41
C HIS A 6 16.03 -22.80 -1.64
N GLU A 7 16.32 -23.32 -2.82
CA GLU A 7 15.62 -22.90 -4.03
C GLU A 7 14.14 -23.27 -3.86
N ILE A 8 13.30 -22.24 -3.74
CA ILE A 8 11.86 -22.43 -3.81
C ILE A 8 11.53 -22.58 -5.29
N ASP A 9 11.34 -23.82 -5.71
CA ASP A 9 10.83 -24.13 -7.05
C ASP A 9 9.36 -23.71 -7.11
N VAL A 10 9.13 -22.46 -7.60
CA VAL A 10 7.78 -21.96 -7.82
C VAL A 10 7.33 -22.52 -9.15
N ASP A 11 6.56 -23.60 -9.13
CA ASP A 11 5.88 -24.11 -10.31
C ASP A 11 4.82 -23.07 -10.75
N ILE A 12 5.24 -22.17 -11.64
CA ILE A 12 4.36 -21.18 -12.26
C ILE A 12 3.53 -21.94 -13.29
N GLN A 13 2.42 -22.49 -12.84
CA GLN A 13 1.43 -23.07 -13.75
C GLN A 13 1.04 -22.02 -14.81
N PRO A 14 0.98 -22.38 -16.10
CA PRO A 14 0.56 -21.45 -17.14
C PRO A 14 -0.81 -20.90 -16.76
N GLY A 15 -0.86 -19.59 -16.56
CA GLY A 15 -1.98 -18.87 -15.98
C GLY A 15 -3.30 -19.16 -16.68
N TYR A 16 -4.39 -19.05 -15.94
CA TYR A 16 -5.75 -19.09 -16.48
C TYR A 16 -5.84 -18.24 -17.76
N PRO A 17 -6.55 -18.71 -18.79
CA PRO A 17 -6.68 -17.95 -20.03
C PRO A 17 -7.25 -16.56 -19.71
N VAL A 18 -6.50 -15.54 -20.12
CA VAL A 18 -6.91 -14.15 -19.91
C VAL A 18 -8.23 -13.93 -20.62
N SER A 19 -9.26 -13.47 -19.91
CA SER A 19 -10.55 -13.19 -20.52
C SER A 19 -10.40 -12.13 -21.62
N TRP A 20 -11.26 -12.17 -22.65
CA TRP A 20 -11.22 -11.20 -23.72
C TRP A 20 -11.41 -9.75 -23.23
N GLN A 21 -12.22 -9.56 -22.16
CA GLN A 21 -12.41 -8.26 -21.49
C GLN A 21 -11.09 -7.75 -20.90
N ALA A 22 -10.35 -8.63 -20.20
CA ALA A 22 -9.04 -8.29 -19.64
C ALA A 22 -8.02 -7.99 -20.74
N GLY A 23 -8.11 -8.70 -21.89
CA GLY A 23 -7.31 -8.41 -23.08
C GLY A 23 -7.56 -7.01 -23.63
N ILE A 24 -8.82 -6.60 -23.78
CA ILE A 24 -9.21 -5.25 -24.22
C ILE A 24 -8.74 -4.19 -23.22
N CYS A 25 -9.02 -4.37 -21.91
CA CYS A 25 -8.56 -3.45 -20.89
C CYS A 25 -7.03 -3.28 -20.88
N ASN A 26 -6.29 -4.37 -21.02
CA ASN A 26 -4.83 -4.33 -21.09
C ASN A 26 -4.33 -3.59 -22.33
N GLY A 27 -4.97 -3.82 -23.50
CA GLY A 27 -4.67 -3.11 -24.73
C GLY A 27 -4.91 -1.60 -24.61
N LEU A 28 -6.05 -1.20 -24.06
CA LEU A 28 -6.38 0.21 -23.80
C LEU A 28 -5.41 0.84 -22.83
N LEU A 29 -5.12 0.19 -21.70
CA LEU A 29 -4.18 0.69 -20.69
C LEU A 29 -2.76 0.84 -21.26
N ARG A 30 -2.30 -0.13 -22.04
CA ARG A 30 -0.99 -0.03 -22.69
C ARG A 30 -0.93 1.08 -23.74
N GLY A 31 -2.00 1.26 -24.51
CA GLY A 31 -2.08 2.28 -25.56
C GLY A 31 -2.24 3.71 -25.04
N THR A 32 -2.83 3.88 -23.86
CA THR A 32 -3.11 5.21 -23.29
C THR A 32 -2.23 5.53 -22.09
N MET A 33 -2.25 4.69 -21.04
CA MET A 33 -1.56 4.97 -19.78
C MET A 33 -0.05 4.98 -19.93
N ARG A 34 0.51 4.04 -20.69
CA ARG A 34 1.97 3.95 -20.86
C ARG A 34 2.60 5.18 -21.50
N PRO A 35 2.11 5.71 -22.64
CA PRO A 35 2.66 6.93 -23.22
C PRO A 35 2.39 8.17 -22.37
N ILE A 36 1.22 8.28 -21.73
CA ILE A 36 0.87 9.41 -20.86
C ILE A 36 1.79 9.41 -19.63
N SER A 37 1.92 8.29 -18.94
CA SER A 37 2.78 8.19 -17.76
C SER A 37 4.25 8.43 -18.11
N SER A 38 4.73 7.88 -19.23
CA SER A 38 6.11 8.12 -19.67
C SER A 38 6.39 9.59 -20.03
N ALA A 39 5.41 10.32 -20.54
CA ALA A 39 5.53 11.75 -20.83
C ALA A 39 5.49 12.59 -19.53
N LEU A 40 4.56 12.28 -18.62
CA LEU A 40 4.43 12.97 -17.32
C LEU A 40 5.67 12.78 -16.44
N LEU A 41 6.19 11.55 -16.36
CA LEU A 41 7.30 11.21 -15.46
C LEU A 41 8.68 11.68 -15.96
N ARG A 42 8.77 12.22 -17.17
CA ARG A 42 10.03 12.77 -17.72
C ARG A 42 10.41 14.13 -17.17
N THR A 43 9.49 14.85 -16.55
CA THR A 43 9.71 16.20 -16.05
C THR A 43 9.23 16.35 -14.62
N THR A 44 9.90 17.18 -13.82
CA THR A 44 9.47 17.49 -12.45
C THR A 44 8.08 18.13 -12.40
N ALA A 45 7.73 18.92 -13.41
CA ALA A 45 6.40 19.51 -13.53
C ALA A 45 5.32 18.43 -13.78
N GLY A 46 5.61 17.46 -14.65
CA GLY A 46 4.74 16.34 -14.93
C GLY A 46 4.57 15.42 -13.71
N MET A 47 5.65 15.17 -12.98
CA MET A 47 5.58 14.41 -11.72
C MET A 47 4.69 15.11 -10.69
N ARG A 48 4.85 16.43 -10.50
CA ARG A 48 3.98 17.22 -9.61
C ARG A 48 2.51 17.18 -10.04
N LEU A 49 2.25 17.22 -11.35
CA LEU A 49 0.89 17.09 -11.89
C LEU A 49 0.33 15.71 -11.60
N ALA A 50 1.10 14.65 -11.80
CA ALA A 50 0.67 13.28 -11.52
C ALA A 50 0.37 13.08 -10.02
N CYS A 51 1.19 13.64 -9.10
CA CYS A 51 0.90 13.64 -7.67
C CYS A 51 -0.45 14.32 -7.37
N ARG A 52 -0.69 15.51 -7.92
CA ARG A 52 -1.97 16.22 -7.72
C ARG A 52 -3.17 15.46 -8.27
N LEU A 53 -3.00 14.78 -9.40
CA LEU A 53 -4.08 13.95 -9.97
C LEU A 53 -4.36 12.72 -9.10
N SER A 54 -3.34 12.12 -8.48
CA SER A 54 -3.56 11.02 -7.53
C SER A 54 -4.29 11.48 -6.28
N GLU A 55 -3.99 12.66 -5.74
CA GLU A 55 -4.69 13.27 -4.61
C GLU A 55 -6.18 13.53 -4.91
N LEU A 56 -6.52 13.87 -6.18
CA LEU A 56 -7.91 14.01 -6.59
C LEU A 56 -8.65 12.66 -6.55
N GLY A 57 -7.95 11.56 -6.84
CA GLY A 57 -8.50 10.20 -6.73
C GLY A 57 -8.89 9.83 -5.30
N GLU A 58 -8.22 10.39 -4.28
CA GLU A 58 -8.54 10.18 -2.87
C GLU A 58 -9.93 10.70 -2.47
N ARG A 59 -10.40 11.72 -3.19
CA ARG A 59 -11.71 12.36 -2.95
C ARG A 59 -12.87 11.55 -3.51
N VAL A 60 -12.61 10.56 -4.36
CA VAL A 60 -13.64 9.68 -4.89
C VAL A 60 -13.97 8.63 -3.81
N PRO A 61 -15.20 8.65 -3.24
CA PRO A 61 -15.58 7.67 -2.25
C PRO A 61 -15.53 6.28 -2.87
N GLY A 62 -14.59 5.45 -2.41
CA GLY A 62 -14.59 4.03 -2.76
C GLY A 62 -15.82 3.33 -2.17
N VAL A 63 -16.33 2.32 -2.85
CA VAL A 63 -17.35 1.44 -2.30
C VAL A 63 -16.75 0.70 -1.11
N ARG A 64 -17.27 1.00 0.08
CA ARG A 64 -16.85 0.42 1.34
C ARG A 64 -18.05 -0.22 2.03
N PRO A 65 -17.95 -1.48 2.49
CA PRO A 65 -18.99 -2.10 3.30
C PRO A 65 -19.25 -1.30 4.59
N ALA A 66 -20.48 -1.32 5.08
CA ALA A 66 -20.88 -0.54 6.26
C ALA A 66 -20.15 -0.95 7.55
N HIS A 67 -19.71 -2.21 7.64
CA HIS A 67 -18.98 -2.72 8.80
C HIS A 67 -17.51 -2.30 8.86
N VAL A 68 -16.95 -1.83 7.75
CA VAL A 68 -15.54 -1.39 7.69
C VAL A 68 -15.39 -0.05 8.37
N SER A 69 -14.49 0.08 9.33
CA SER A 69 -14.14 1.35 9.97
C SER A 69 -12.75 1.82 9.56
N ILE A 70 -12.60 3.13 9.37
CA ILE A 70 -11.33 3.76 9.03
C ILE A 70 -11.19 5.02 9.89
N HIS A 71 -10.10 5.10 10.64
CA HIS A 71 -9.80 6.21 11.54
C HIS A 71 -8.39 6.75 11.29
N PRO A 72 -8.21 8.07 11.19
CA PRO A 72 -6.88 8.65 11.03
C PRO A 72 -6.03 8.40 12.28
N GLU A 73 -4.74 8.14 12.07
CA GLU A 73 -3.73 8.10 13.11
C GLU A 73 -2.72 9.25 12.91
N ARG A 74 -2.54 10.08 13.92
CA ARG A 74 -1.63 11.24 13.90
C ARG A 74 -0.95 11.39 15.25
N SER A 75 -0.24 10.36 15.70
CA SER A 75 0.44 10.36 17.00
C SER A 75 1.95 10.43 16.81
N GLY A 76 2.55 11.50 17.29
CA GLY A 76 4.00 11.69 17.25
C GLY A 76 4.52 11.74 15.80
N PRO A 77 5.48 10.87 15.42
CA PRO A 77 6.06 10.83 14.08
C PRO A 77 5.17 10.10 13.07
N LEU A 78 4.10 9.45 13.53
CA LEU A 78 3.24 8.61 12.70
C LEU A 78 2.12 9.42 12.06
N ASN A 79 1.99 9.31 10.75
CA ASN A 79 0.83 9.72 9.98
C ASN A 79 0.30 8.50 9.22
N GLY A 80 -1.00 8.28 9.26
CA GLY A 80 -1.60 7.11 8.62
C GLY A 80 -3.07 6.93 8.97
N GLU A 81 -3.58 5.73 8.76
CA GLU A 81 -4.94 5.38 9.14
C GLU A 81 -5.06 3.94 9.63
N TRP A 82 -5.86 3.76 10.67
CA TRP A 82 -6.32 2.47 11.13
C TRP A 82 -7.49 2.00 10.29
N VAL A 83 -7.42 0.77 9.85
CA VAL A 83 -8.46 0.11 9.06
C VAL A 83 -8.89 -1.16 9.78
N ARG A 84 -10.19 -1.31 10.04
CA ARG A 84 -10.78 -2.54 10.56
C ARG A 84 -11.78 -3.06 9.53
N GLY A 85 -11.42 -4.15 8.86
CA GLY A 85 -12.22 -4.80 7.82
C GLY A 85 -13.29 -5.74 8.36
N THR A 86 -13.22 -6.09 9.66
CA THR A 86 -14.19 -6.92 10.35
C THR A 86 -14.73 -6.22 11.59
N PRO A 87 -15.98 -6.49 12.03
CA PRO A 87 -16.56 -5.88 13.23
C PRO A 87 -15.82 -6.26 14.53
N GLU A 88 -15.28 -7.46 14.59
CA GLU A 88 -14.60 -8.02 15.76
C GLU A 88 -13.20 -8.52 15.35
N PRO A 89 -12.23 -7.61 15.14
CA PRO A 89 -10.87 -7.99 14.78
C PRO A 89 -10.12 -8.56 15.99
N ASP A 90 -9.14 -9.42 15.75
CA ASP A 90 -8.15 -9.84 16.74
C ASP A 90 -7.18 -8.67 17.01
N GLU A 91 -7.46 -7.88 18.02
CA GLU A 91 -6.66 -6.69 18.38
C GLU A 91 -5.25 -7.06 18.91
N SER A 92 -4.95 -8.35 19.16
CA SER A 92 -3.61 -8.79 19.55
C SER A 92 -2.64 -8.79 18.40
N LYS A 93 -3.13 -8.79 17.15
CA LYS A 93 -2.35 -8.82 15.91
C LYS A 93 -2.56 -7.57 15.09
N ILE A 94 -1.57 -7.19 14.29
CA ILE A 94 -1.64 -5.99 13.45
C ILE A 94 -1.01 -6.29 12.08
N VAL A 95 -1.64 -5.80 11.04
CA VAL A 95 -0.98 -5.65 9.73
C VAL A 95 -0.43 -4.23 9.65
N LEU A 96 0.88 -4.08 9.52
CA LEU A 96 1.52 -2.80 9.21
C LEU A 96 1.73 -2.73 7.70
N TYR A 97 1.02 -1.80 7.06
CA TYR A 97 0.93 -1.74 5.60
C TYR A 97 1.56 -0.49 5.03
N PHE A 98 2.35 -0.69 3.96
CA PHE A 98 2.99 0.37 3.18
C PHE A 98 2.44 0.35 1.76
N HIS A 99 1.84 1.45 1.33
CA HIS A 99 1.22 1.53 0.02
C HIS A 99 2.24 1.68 -1.11
N GLY A 100 1.88 1.22 -2.31
CA GLY A 100 2.63 1.44 -3.53
C GLY A 100 2.50 2.86 -4.05
N GLY A 101 3.05 3.10 -5.25
CA GLY A 101 3.01 4.40 -5.91
C GLY A 101 4.39 4.92 -6.32
N GLY A 102 5.39 4.03 -6.41
CA GLY A 102 6.73 4.38 -6.89
C GLY A 102 7.46 5.39 -6.02
N TYR A 103 7.09 5.54 -4.75
CA TYR A 103 7.58 6.55 -3.79
C TYR A 103 7.24 8.01 -4.16
N PHE A 104 6.29 8.25 -5.05
CA PHE A 104 5.91 9.59 -5.52
C PHE A 104 4.42 9.85 -5.50
N PHE A 105 3.60 8.82 -5.52
CA PHE A 105 2.15 8.91 -5.67
C PHE A 105 1.45 8.09 -4.62
N CYS A 106 0.14 8.27 -4.58
CA CYS A 106 -0.75 7.52 -3.74
C CYS A 106 -0.60 7.84 -2.24
N SER A 107 -1.50 7.27 -1.48
CA SER A 107 -1.61 7.42 -0.04
C SER A 107 -2.38 6.25 0.55
N PRO A 108 -2.49 6.12 1.86
CA PRO A 108 -3.43 5.19 2.49
C PRO A 108 -4.85 5.31 1.92
N ALA A 109 -5.31 6.53 1.64
CA ALA A 109 -6.66 6.78 1.14
C ALA A 109 -6.92 6.15 -0.24
N THR A 110 -5.95 6.21 -1.16
CA THR A 110 -6.05 5.56 -2.48
C THR A 110 -6.04 4.04 -2.40
N HIS A 111 -5.43 3.48 -1.34
CA HIS A 111 -5.30 2.04 -1.12
C HIS A 111 -6.37 1.44 -0.22
N ARG A 112 -7.35 2.23 0.26
CA ARG A 112 -8.47 1.72 1.08
C ARG A 112 -9.16 0.50 0.50
N PRO A 113 -9.40 0.38 -0.84
CA PRO A 113 -9.99 -0.83 -1.41
C PRO A 113 -9.15 -2.10 -1.20
N ILE A 114 -7.85 -1.96 -1.04
CA ILE A 114 -6.93 -3.08 -0.74
C ILE A 114 -6.87 -3.30 0.78
N THR A 115 -6.65 -2.23 1.55
CA THR A 115 -6.35 -2.32 2.97
C THR A 115 -7.51 -2.87 3.79
N TRP A 116 -8.79 -2.50 3.49
CA TRP A 116 -9.89 -3.06 4.24
C TRP A 116 -10.10 -4.56 3.95
N ARG A 117 -9.89 -5.01 2.69
CA ARG A 117 -9.96 -6.43 2.35
C ARG A 117 -8.84 -7.24 2.98
N LEU A 118 -7.64 -6.65 3.06
CA LEU A 118 -6.52 -7.29 3.72
C LEU A 118 -6.75 -7.42 5.22
N SER A 119 -7.27 -6.37 5.87
CA SER A 119 -7.66 -6.39 7.28
C SER A 119 -8.77 -7.43 7.54
N GLU A 120 -9.77 -7.50 6.66
CA GLU A 120 -10.84 -8.50 6.74
C GLU A 120 -10.30 -9.93 6.61
N ALA A 121 -9.45 -10.17 5.61
CA ALA A 121 -8.85 -11.48 5.36
C ALA A 121 -7.89 -11.92 6.48
N ALA A 122 -7.14 -10.97 7.05
CA ALA A 122 -6.25 -11.24 8.18
C ALA A 122 -6.98 -11.36 9.52
N GLY A 123 -8.24 -10.90 9.61
CA GLY A 123 -9.02 -10.90 10.83
C GLY A 123 -8.50 -9.98 11.92
N CYS A 124 -7.65 -9.00 11.60
CA CYS A 124 -7.02 -8.10 12.55
C CYS A 124 -6.97 -6.66 12.03
N PRO A 125 -6.71 -5.66 12.90
CA PRO A 125 -6.53 -4.28 12.49
C PRO A 125 -5.36 -4.13 11.52
N LEU A 126 -5.46 -3.14 10.63
CA LEU A 126 -4.41 -2.77 9.71
C LEU A 126 -4.06 -1.29 9.91
N LEU A 127 -2.78 -0.99 10.09
CA LEU A 127 -2.24 0.36 10.11
C LEU A 127 -1.60 0.65 8.76
N ALA A 128 -2.25 1.50 7.96
CA ALA A 128 -1.71 1.98 6.69
C ALA A 128 -0.92 3.26 6.93
N VAL A 129 0.38 3.23 6.67
CA VAL A 129 1.29 4.36 6.93
C VAL A 129 1.28 5.33 5.76
N ASP A 130 1.09 6.62 6.06
CA ASP A 130 1.26 7.72 5.12
C ASP A 130 2.71 8.25 5.24
N TYR A 131 3.64 7.52 4.65
CA TYR A 131 5.06 7.82 4.73
C TYR A 131 5.45 8.95 3.76
N ARG A 132 6.49 9.71 4.12
CA ARG A 132 7.00 10.81 3.29
C ARG A 132 7.53 10.29 1.96
N GLN A 133 7.18 11.00 0.88
CA GLN A 133 7.45 10.59 -0.50
C GLN A 133 8.10 11.71 -1.31
N GLY A 134 8.71 11.31 -2.43
CA GLY A 134 9.20 12.25 -3.44
C GLY A 134 8.06 13.06 -4.08
N PRO A 135 8.40 14.14 -4.79
CA PRO A 135 9.75 14.66 -5.04
C PRO A 135 10.30 15.55 -3.89
N VAL A 136 9.54 15.73 -2.81
CA VAL A 136 9.92 16.60 -1.68
C VAL A 136 10.87 15.87 -0.73
N HIS A 137 10.66 14.58 -0.54
CA HIS A 137 11.42 13.72 0.38
C HIS A 137 12.17 12.62 -0.38
N GLY A 138 13.28 12.18 0.18
CA GLY A 138 14.07 11.10 -0.39
C GLY A 138 13.63 9.71 0.12
N LEU A 139 14.15 8.65 -0.52
CA LEU A 139 13.88 7.27 -0.09
C LEU A 139 14.30 7.00 1.37
N GLY A 140 15.37 7.70 1.85
CA GLY A 140 15.79 7.62 3.24
C GLY A 140 14.73 8.10 4.22
N ASP A 141 13.93 9.11 3.84
CA ASP A 141 12.83 9.62 4.66
C ASP A 141 11.69 8.59 4.70
N SER A 142 11.35 7.98 3.55
CA SER A 142 10.34 6.92 3.48
C SER A 142 10.71 5.74 4.36
N LEU A 143 11.96 5.29 4.30
CA LEU A 143 12.47 4.20 5.14
C LEU A 143 12.47 4.57 6.62
N ALA A 144 12.86 5.80 6.95
CA ALA A 144 12.85 6.28 8.33
C ALA A 144 11.43 6.28 8.91
N ASP A 145 10.43 6.69 8.13
CA ASP A 145 9.03 6.67 8.54
C ASP A 145 8.51 5.24 8.73
N ALA A 146 8.89 4.31 7.84
CA ALA A 146 8.54 2.90 7.97
C ALA A 146 9.11 2.28 9.25
N ILE A 147 10.39 2.54 9.55
CA ILE A 147 11.04 2.08 10.79
C ILE A 147 10.38 2.74 12.01
N ALA A 148 10.05 4.02 11.93
CA ALA A 148 9.39 4.74 13.00
C ALA A 148 8.00 4.17 13.30
N ALA A 149 7.23 3.82 12.26
CA ALA A 149 5.91 3.20 12.41
C ALA A 149 6.00 1.83 13.11
N TYR A 150 6.96 1.00 12.71
CA TYR A 150 7.18 -0.29 13.34
C TYR A 150 7.57 -0.14 14.82
N ARG A 151 8.53 0.73 15.12
CA ARG A 151 8.96 1.01 16.51
C ARG A 151 7.82 1.57 17.34
N TRP A 152 7.01 2.45 16.77
CA TRP A 152 5.85 3.03 17.42
C TRP A 152 4.82 1.95 17.86
N LEU A 153 4.64 0.88 17.10
CA LEU A 153 3.82 -0.26 17.49
C LEU A 153 4.46 -1.05 18.64
N LEU A 154 5.77 -1.29 18.59
CA LEU A 154 6.50 -1.96 19.68
C LEU A 154 6.42 -1.14 20.99
N ASP A 155 6.59 0.18 20.93
CA ASP A 155 6.50 1.09 22.09
C ASP A 155 5.10 1.12 22.70
N ARG A 156 4.06 0.73 21.95
CA ARG A 156 2.68 0.57 22.42
C ARG A 156 2.38 -0.81 22.99
N GLY A 157 3.38 -1.66 23.05
CA GLY A 157 3.28 -2.98 23.69
C GLY A 157 2.90 -4.12 22.76
N HIS A 158 2.90 -3.90 21.42
CA HIS A 158 2.75 -5.00 20.47
C HIS A 158 4.05 -5.78 20.39
N ASP A 159 3.97 -7.11 20.36
CA ASP A 159 5.12 -7.96 20.11
C ASP A 159 5.43 -8.00 18.61
N GLY A 160 6.73 -8.04 18.26
CA GLY A 160 7.15 -8.10 16.86
C GLY A 160 6.63 -9.33 16.10
N GLN A 161 6.36 -10.43 16.79
CA GLN A 161 5.76 -11.64 16.21
C GLN A 161 4.28 -11.48 15.84
N ASP A 162 3.60 -10.48 16.42
CA ASP A 162 2.19 -10.19 16.17
C ASP A 162 1.99 -9.07 15.13
N ILE A 163 3.09 -8.51 14.62
CA ILE A 163 3.08 -7.50 13.56
C ILE A 163 3.40 -8.14 12.21
N LEU A 164 2.41 -8.23 11.34
CA LEU A 164 2.58 -8.66 9.96
C LEU A 164 2.91 -7.47 9.07
N LEU A 165 4.09 -7.49 8.45
CA LEU A 165 4.47 -6.49 7.45
C LEU A 165 3.84 -6.82 6.11
N ALA A 166 3.20 -5.83 5.47
CA ALA A 166 2.59 -5.98 4.17
C ALA A 166 2.77 -4.70 3.34
N GLY A 167 2.78 -4.84 2.05
CA GLY A 167 2.87 -3.73 1.11
C GLY A 167 2.65 -4.18 -0.32
N ASP A 168 2.48 -3.23 -1.19
CA ASP A 168 2.39 -3.46 -2.63
C ASP A 168 3.43 -2.64 -3.39
N SER A 169 3.96 -3.18 -4.49
CA SER A 169 4.89 -2.46 -5.37
C SER A 169 6.07 -1.84 -4.59
N ALA A 170 6.18 -0.50 -4.57
CA ALA A 170 7.23 0.22 -3.86
C ALA A 170 7.13 0.11 -2.33
N GLY A 171 5.97 -0.27 -1.79
CA GLY A 171 5.78 -0.49 -0.35
C GLY A 171 6.13 -1.90 0.11
N GLY A 172 6.41 -2.82 -0.82
CA GLY A 172 6.74 -4.23 -0.55
C GLY A 172 8.19 -4.51 -0.21
#